data_aad9b641211f052567219daffe5a8a6a
#
_entry.id   aad9b641211f052567219daffe5a8a6a
#
_cell.length_a   1.000
_cell.length_b   1.000
_cell.length_c   1.000
_cell.angle_alpha   90.00
_cell.angle_beta   90.00
_cell.angle_gamma   90.00
#
_symmetry.space_group_name_H-M   'P 1'
#
loop_
_entity.id
_entity.type
_entity.pdbx_description
1 polymer ?
#
loop_
_entity_poly.entity_id
_entity_poly.type
_entity_poly.pdbx_seq_one_letter_code
_entity_poly.pdbx_strand_id
1 'polypeptide(L)'
;MSTTTYYQGNPTLTVDGSPAVRCPDELLERYRAVLDQQRMSWTEHLHLARLLGSGGQGVVFLSQRRGTDEFTLPVALKIFSPARYESMRNYDEAMGRIAQVAARVAQIQQDNLLDVHNFVDRHRIRIMEMEWVDGYDLQRLLTRQLLERTRSRVSAKRWEYLNRVIVTDGPAQPRLKPGIAIAITRECLSALAALHRESIVHGDVKPSNIMLKRTGNAKIVDIGSAFELTNLPKPRTCTPTYAAPEVLEGNDCTPRSDLAGLGYVLIEMLAGLQPFAGLGTYRELLEAKRELPRRLPEILPREVVCNELLMNFCRGLIAPDPMCRFPNAEAADMLKEGAASFQRQLIKGDLAAEYENEIRLWLEELD
;
A
#
# COMPACT_ATOMS: atom_id res chain seq x y z
N MET A 1 -2.13 2.84 28.58
CA MET A 1 -2.69 3.77 27.56
C MET A 1 -1.72 3.81 26.41
N SER A 2 -2.04 3.13 25.33
CA SER A 2 -1.18 3.09 24.13
C SER A 2 -1.42 4.35 23.31
N THR A 3 -0.47 5.27 23.30
CA THR A 3 -0.48 6.46 22.45
C THR A 3 -0.27 6.01 21.01
N THR A 4 -1.34 5.95 20.23
CA THR A 4 -1.26 5.71 18.80
C THR A 4 -0.70 6.96 18.14
N THR A 5 0.54 6.93 17.71
CA THR A 5 1.15 8.00 16.94
C THR A 5 0.63 7.93 15.51
N TYR A 6 -0.13 8.95 15.10
CA TYR A 6 -0.64 9.05 13.73
C TYR A 6 0.49 9.44 12.79
N TYR A 7 0.69 8.70 11.72
CA TYR A 7 1.62 9.04 10.66
C TYR A 7 0.90 9.92 9.64
N GLN A 8 1.36 11.15 9.44
CA GLN A 8 0.97 11.96 8.28
C GLN A 8 1.72 11.40 7.07
N GLY A 9 1.00 10.64 6.23
CA GLY A 9 1.55 10.18 4.97
C GLY A 9 1.93 11.34 4.05
N ASN A 10 2.90 11.12 3.16
CA ASN A 10 3.24 12.10 2.12
C ASN A 10 1.97 12.52 1.35
N PRO A 11 1.74 13.82 1.16
CA PRO A 11 0.53 14.29 0.47
C PRO A 11 0.47 13.72 -0.94
N THR A 12 -0.69 13.23 -1.33
CA THR A 12 -0.98 12.87 -2.72
C THR A 12 -1.15 14.17 -3.49
N LEU A 13 -0.25 14.45 -4.44
CA LEU A 13 -0.31 15.64 -5.27
C LEU A 13 -1.03 15.34 -6.60
N THR A 14 -1.57 16.38 -7.24
CA THR A 14 -2.00 16.30 -8.63
C THR A 14 -0.79 16.16 -9.54
N VAL A 15 -0.92 15.47 -10.68
CA VAL A 15 0.20 15.20 -11.61
C VAL A 15 0.83 16.48 -12.17
N ASP A 16 0.12 17.61 -12.18
CA ASP A 16 0.58 18.92 -12.62
C ASP A 16 1.25 19.75 -11.51
N GLY A 17 1.34 19.22 -10.28
CA GLY A 17 1.98 19.90 -9.15
C GLY A 17 1.19 21.10 -8.61
N SER A 18 -0.03 21.34 -9.08
CA SER A 18 -0.85 22.43 -8.60
C SER A 18 -1.31 22.23 -7.16
N PRO A 19 -1.36 23.27 -6.31
CA PRO A 19 -1.93 23.17 -4.97
C PRO A 19 -3.42 22.81 -5.07
N ALA A 20 -3.86 21.87 -4.23
CA ALA A 20 -5.25 21.45 -4.18
C ALA A 20 -6.17 22.66 -3.93
N VAL A 21 -7.11 22.88 -4.85
CA VAL A 21 -8.06 23.98 -4.78
C VAL A 21 -9.05 23.78 -3.64
N ARG A 22 -9.51 24.87 -3.03
CA ARG A 22 -10.36 24.84 -1.83
C ARG A 22 -11.79 24.41 -2.14
N CYS A 23 -12.28 23.48 -1.38
CA CYS A 23 -13.68 23.05 -1.37
C CYS A 23 -14.62 24.14 -0.82
N PRO A 24 -15.91 24.19 -1.24
CA PRO A 24 -16.93 25.00 -0.61
C PRO A 24 -17.03 24.74 0.90
N ASP A 25 -17.03 25.83 1.70
CA ASP A 25 -17.03 25.76 3.16
C ASP A 25 -18.17 24.92 3.73
N GLU A 26 -19.36 24.98 3.11
CA GLU A 26 -20.53 24.18 3.50
C GLU A 26 -20.26 22.65 3.48
N LEU A 27 -19.53 22.16 2.49
CA LEU A 27 -19.21 20.73 2.41
C LEU A 27 -18.13 20.34 3.40
N LEU A 28 -17.21 21.24 3.71
CA LEU A 28 -16.20 21.05 4.76
C LEU A 28 -16.83 21.04 6.17
N GLU A 29 -17.82 21.88 6.43
CA GLU A 29 -18.56 21.86 7.69
C GLU A 29 -19.32 20.53 7.85
N ARG A 30 -19.98 20.06 6.80
CA ARG A 30 -20.65 18.75 6.82
C ARG A 30 -19.67 17.62 7.04
N TYR A 31 -18.50 17.68 6.41
CA TYR A 31 -17.43 16.71 6.62
C TYR A 31 -17.00 16.70 8.09
N ARG A 32 -16.75 17.88 8.71
CA ARG A 32 -16.41 17.98 10.12
C ARG A 32 -17.52 17.48 11.03
N ALA A 33 -18.77 17.84 10.72
CA ALA A 33 -19.93 17.36 11.47
C ALA A 33 -20.05 15.82 11.43
N VAL A 34 -19.70 15.18 10.30
CA VAL A 34 -19.62 13.71 10.21
C VAL A 34 -18.48 13.17 11.08
N LEU A 35 -17.32 13.83 11.12
CA LEU A 35 -16.18 13.40 11.94
C LEU A 35 -16.45 13.55 13.44
N ASP A 36 -17.22 14.57 13.84
CA ASP A 36 -17.59 14.85 15.23
C ASP A 36 -18.69 13.89 15.75
N GLN A 37 -19.38 13.17 14.86
CA GLN A 37 -20.38 12.19 15.25
C GLN A 37 -19.70 10.93 15.78
N GLN A 38 -19.89 10.63 17.07
CA GLN A 38 -19.41 9.39 17.67
C GLN A 38 -20.21 8.15 17.22
N ARG A 39 -21.41 8.34 16.69
CA ARG A 39 -22.29 7.27 16.18
C ARG A 39 -22.78 7.63 14.79
N MET A 40 -22.49 6.77 13.84
CA MET A 40 -23.03 6.87 12.48
C MET A 40 -24.03 5.76 12.26
N SER A 41 -25.22 6.14 11.82
CA SER A 41 -26.30 5.22 11.56
C SER A 41 -26.61 5.18 10.06
N TRP A 42 -26.35 4.13 9.34
CA TRP A 42 -27.27 3.73 8.28
C TRP A 42 -28.20 2.62 8.72
N THR A 43 -27.98 2.10 9.92
CA THR A 43 -28.89 1.32 10.73
C THR A 43 -28.61 1.59 12.21
N GLU A 44 -28.49 2.82 12.67
CA GLU A 44 -28.27 3.27 14.06
C GLU A 44 -27.12 2.62 14.87
N HIS A 45 -26.22 1.81 14.27
CA HIS A 45 -25.33 0.93 15.03
C HIS A 45 -23.83 1.02 14.69
N LEU A 46 -23.39 2.04 13.93
CA LEU A 46 -21.96 2.24 13.66
C LEU A 46 -21.37 3.29 14.61
N HIS A 47 -20.35 2.90 15.37
CA HIS A 47 -19.62 3.76 16.29
C HIS A 47 -18.20 3.96 15.77
N LEU A 48 -17.77 5.22 15.56
CA LEU A 48 -16.38 5.55 15.24
C LEU A 48 -15.52 5.33 16.48
N ALA A 49 -14.91 4.14 16.60
CA ALA A 49 -14.23 3.73 17.82
C ALA A 49 -12.80 4.27 17.91
N ARG A 50 -12.03 4.19 16.82
CA ARG A 50 -10.61 4.57 16.80
C ARG A 50 -10.20 5.06 15.43
N LEU A 51 -9.48 6.17 15.34
CA LEU A 51 -8.84 6.62 14.12
C LEU A 51 -7.70 5.66 13.76
N LEU A 52 -7.74 5.09 12.54
CA LEU A 52 -6.72 4.18 12.01
C LEU A 52 -5.69 4.93 11.17
N GLY A 53 -6.11 5.97 10.44
CA GLY A 53 -5.23 6.77 9.60
C GLY A 53 -5.91 8.01 9.05
N SER A 54 -5.09 8.98 8.61
CA SER A 54 -5.54 10.20 7.94
C SER A 54 -4.61 10.52 6.78
N GLY A 55 -5.15 11.08 5.70
CA GLY A 55 -4.38 11.46 4.52
C GLY A 55 -5.13 12.44 3.62
N GLY A 56 -4.57 12.78 2.48
CA GLY A 56 -5.15 13.74 1.55
C GLY A 56 -6.52 13.34 0.97
N GLN A 57 -6.89 12.05 1.04
CA GLN A 57 -8.20 11.58 0.58
C GLN A 57 -9.26 11.58 1.68
N GLY A 58 -8.88 11.72 2.95
CA GLY A 58 -9.80 11.66 4.09
C GLY A 58 -9.23 10.89 5.25
N VAL A 59 -10.11 10.31 6.06
CA VAL A 59 -9.76 9.61 7.29
C VAL A 59 -10.35 8.22 7.32
N VAL A 60 -9.66 7.29 8.00
CA VAL A 60 -10.12 5.92 8.19
C VAL A 60 -10.31 5.64 9.67
N PHE A 61 -11.50 5.17 10.06
CA PHE A 61 -11.84 4.80 11.42
C PHE A 61 -12.09 3.30 11.53
N LEU A 62 -11.66 2.72 12.64
CA LEU A 62 -12.19 1.45 13.12
C LEU A 62 -13.60 1.68 13.65
N SER A 63 -14.52 0.84 13.22
CA SER A 63 -15.91 0.82 13.65
C SER A 63 -16.36 -0.60 13.98
N GLN A 64 -17.53 -0.73 14.56
CA GLN A 64 -18.19 -2.00 14.80
C GLN A 64 -19.55 -2.00 14.11
N ARG A 65 -19.74 -2.94 13.19
CA ARG A 65 -21.05 -3.27 12.66
C ARG A 65 -21.72 -4.20 13.65
N ARG A 66 -22.85 -3.78 14.22
CA ARG A 66 -23.65 -4.58 15.13
C ARG A 66 -24.87 -5.14 14.42
N GLY A 67 -25.08 -6.43 14.53
CA GLY A 67 -26.30 -7.14 14.16
C GLY A 67 -27.16 -7.45 15.38
N THR A 68 -28.08 -8.36 15.21
CA THR A 68 -28.90 -8.94 16.31
C THR A 68 -28.08 -9.91 17.15
N ASP A 69 -28.55 -10.21 18.34
CA ASP A 69 -27.99 -11.26 19.21
C ASP A 69 -26.48 -11.12 19.48
N GLU A 70 -26.04 -9.89 19.77
CA GLU A 70 -24.65 -9.54 20.06
C GLU A 70 -23.67 -9.75 18.89
N PHE A 71 -24.14 -10.05 17.68
CA PHE A 71 -23.30 -10.13 16.51
C PHE A 71 -22.57 -8.80 16.29
N THR A 72 -21.24 -8.84 16.36
CA THR A 72 -20.39 -7.65 16.18
C THR A 72 -19.25 -7.98 15.25
N LEU A 73 -19.12 -7.22 14.17
CA LEU A 73 -18.04 -7.35 13.20
C LEU A 73 -17.21 -6.05 13.18
N PRO A 74 -15.89 -6.11 13.43
CA PRO A 74 -15.03 -4.96 13.23
C PRO A 74 -14.92 -4.63 11.74
N VAL A 75 -15.11 -3.36 11.41
CA VAL A 75 -15.03 -2.82 10.04
C VAL A 75 -14.21 -1.55 10.02
N ALA A 76 -13.62 -1.23 8.87
CA ALA A 76 -12.96 0.04 8.64
C ALA A 76 -13.88 0.95 7.80
N LEU A 77 -13.97 2.22 8.20
CA LEU A 77 -14.76 3.24 7.51
C LEU A 77 -13.84 4.31 6.96
N LYS A 78 -13.71 4.40 5.65
CA LYS A 78 -13.00 5.48 4.97
C LYS A 78 -13.99 6.60 4.65
N ILE A 79 -13.82 7.75 5.33
CA ILE A 79 -14.62 8.95 5.15
C ILE A 79 -13.87 9.87 4.19
N PHE A 80 -14.40 10.08 2.99
CA PHE A 80 -13.73 10.86 1.96
C PHE A 80 -13.85 12.36 2.21
N SER A 81 -12.69 13.03 2.28
CA SER A 81 -12.63 14.48 2.47
C SER A 81 -12.96 15.22 1.17
N PRO A 82 -13.85 16.21 1.21
CA PRO A 82 -14.09 17.08 0.07
C PRO A 82 -13.01 18.14 -0.14
N ALA A 83 -12.09 18.34 0.81
CA ALA A 83 -11.14 19.45 0.87
C ALA A 83 -10.22 19.60 -0.37
N ARG A 84 -9.99 18.50 -1.11
CA ARG A 84 -9.13 18.45 -2.30
C ARG A 84 -9.86 18.78 -3.62
N TYR A 85 -11.17 19.03 -3.58
CA TYR A 85 -12.00 19.26 -4.75
C TYR A 85 -12.43 20.72 -4.84
N GLU A 86 -12.37 21.29 -6.03
CA GLU A 86 -12.72 22.70 -6.30
C GLU A 86 -14.21 23.00 -6.12
N SER A 87 -15.05 21.99 -6.33
CA SER A 87 -16.50 22.13 -6.29
C SER A 87 -17.17 20.85 -5.79
N MET A 88 -18.41 21.00 -5.32
CA MET A 88 -19.28 19.87 -4.97
C MET A 88 -19.48 18.92 -6.16
N ARG A 89 -19.57 19.46 -7.38
CA ARG A 89 -19.73 18.66 -8.59
C ARG A 89 -18.49 17.79 -8.83
N ASN A 90 -17.28 18.36 -8.72
CA ASN A 90 -16.03 17.61 -8.87
C ASN A 90 -15.89 16.51 -7.81
N TYR A 91 -16.32 16.80 -6.58
CA TYR A 91 -16.37 15.79 -5.50
C TYR A 91 -17.35 14.66 -5.86
N ASP A 92 -18.59 14.99 -6.24
CA ASP A 92 -19.60 13.99 -6.56
C ASP A 92 -19.18 13.12 -7.77
N GLU A 93 -18.61 13.71 -8.81
CA GLU A 93 -18.08 12.99 -9.98
C GLU A 93 -16.92 12.04 -9.59
N ALA A 94 -16.01 12.52 -8.75
CA ALA A 94 -14.91 11.69 -8.26
C ALA A 94 -15.41 10.53 -7.38
N MET A 95 -16.34 10.82 -6.47
CA MET A 95 -16.93 9.79 -5.61
C MET A 95 -17.74 8.77 -6.41
N GLY A 96 -18.43 9.19 -7.46
CA GLY A 96 -19.13 8.30 -8.38
C GLY A 96 -18.18 7.30 -9.06
N ARG A 97 -17.01 7.77 -9.52
CA ARG A 97 -15.99 6.88 -10.10
C ARG A 97 -15.43 5.90 -9.06
N ILE A 98 -15.10 6.39 -7.85
CA ILE A 98 -14.61 5.52 -6.77
C ILE A 98 -15.65 4.47 -6.40
N ALA A 99 -16.94 4.86 -6.31
CA ALA A 99 -18.02 3.92 -6.01
C ALA A 99 -18.16 2.82 -7.07
N GLN A 100 -18.04 3.16 -8.37
CA GLN A 100 -18.06 2.18 -9.46
C GLN A 100 -16.90 1.19 -9.34
N VAL A 101 -15.68 1.68 -9.13
CA VAL A 101 -14.50 0.82 -8.90
C VAL A 101 -14.68 -0.04 -7.64
N ALA A 102 -15.11 0.57 -6.54
CA ALA A 102 -15.36 -0.14 -5.28
C ALA A 102 -16.37 -1.28 -5.43
N ALA A 103 -17.47 -1.05 -6.21
CA ALA A 103 -18.46 -2.09 -6.50
C ALA A 103 -17.91 -3.25 -7.30
N ARG A 104 -16.94 -3.03 -8.20
CA ARG A 104 -16.25 -4.09 -8.95
C ARG A 104 -15.25 -4.81 -8.07
N VAL A 105 -14.46 -4.07 -7.29
CA VAL A 105 -13.50 -4.66 -6.34
C VAL A 105 -14.21 -5.55 -5.32
N ALA A 106 -15.39 -5.14 -4.84
CA ALA A 106 -16.21 -5.94 -3.92
C ALA A 106 -16.65 -7.31 -4.48
N GLN A 107 -16.53 -7.54 -5.79
CA GLN A 107 -16.84 -8.81 -6.44
C GLN A 107 -15.60 -9.69 -6.67
N ILE A 108 -14.40 -9.15 -6.43
CA ILE A 108 -13.14 -9.86 -6.57
C ILE A 108 -12.87 -10.66 -5.30
N GLN A 109 -12.86 -11.98 -5.42
CA GLN A 109 -12.48 -12.87 -4.31
C GLN A 109 -10.95 -13.09 -4.35
N GLN A 110 -10.23 -12.33 -3.51
CA GLN A 110 -8.77 -12.39 -3.45
C GLN A 110 -8.28 -12.00 -2.05
N ASP A 111 -7.68 -12.95 -1.33
CA ASP A 111 -7.26 -12.80 0.07
C ASP A 111 -6.24 -11.68 0.31
N ASN A 112 -5.43 -11.36 -0.70
CA ASN A 112 -4.40 -10.32 -0.63
C ASN A 112 -4.90 -8.95 -1.11
N LEU A 113 -6.19 -8.81 -1.43
CA LEU A 113 -6.84 -7.56 -1.80
C LEU A 113 -7.88 -7.18 -0.76
N LEU A 114 -8.01 -5.89 -0.46
CA LEU A 114 -8.99 -5.36 0.47
C LEU A 114 -10.43 -5.71 0.05
N ASP A 115 -11.22 -6.26 0.98
CA ASP A 115 -12.65 -6.49 0.78
C ASP A 115 -13.45 -5.22 1.05
N VAL A 116 -14.22 -4.79 0.05
CA VAL A 116 -15.16 -3.67 0.16
C VAL A 116 -16.55 -4.20 0.48
N HIS A 117 -17.14 -3.71 1.55
CA HIS A 117 -18.46 -4.16 2.01
C HIS A 117 -19.60 -3.26 1.52
N ASN A 118 -19.38 -1.92 1.53
CA ASN A 118 -20.42 -0.97 1.19
C ASN A 118 -19.85 0.40 0.81
N PHE A 119 -20.65 1.21 0.12
CA PHE A 119 -20.32 2.60 -0.21
C PHE A 119 -21.55 3.46 -0.05
N VAL A 120 -21.56 4.36 0.92
CA VAL A 120 -22.75 5.10 1.34
C VAL A 120 -22.57 6.62 1.31
N ASP A 121 -23.69 7.32 1.27
CA ASP A 121 -23.79 8.77 1.39
C ASP A 121 -24.34 9.16 2.76
N ARG A 122 -23.68 10.12 3.41
CA ARG A 122 -24.17 10.79 4.61
C ARG A 122 -24.01 12.29 4.45
N HIS A 123 -25.14 12.98 4.26
CA HIS A 123 -25.16 14.42 4.05
C HIS A 123 -24.21 14.90 2.94
N ARG A 124 -24.17 14.14 1.83
CA ARG A 124 -23.24 14.32 0.68
C ARG A 124 -21.78 13.97 0.97
N ILE A 125 -21.44 13.46 2.17
CA ILE A 125 -20.12 12.88 2.43
C ILE A 125 -20.16 11.40 2.13
N ARG A 126 -19.22 10.94 1.30
CA ARG A 126 -19.10 9.52 0.92
C ARG A 126 -18.26 8.76 1.91
N ILE A 127 -18.73 7.58 2.24
CA ILE A 127 -18.08 6.68 3.21
C ILE A 127 -18.02 5.30 2.58
N MET A 128 -16.83 4.73 2.54
CA MET A 128 -16.59 3.36 2.13
C MET A 128 -16.43 2.49 3.38
N GLU A 129 -17.28 1.49 3.52
CA GLU A 129 -17.14 0.44 4.51
C GLU A 129 -16.36 -0.72 3.90
N MET A 130 -15.36 -1.19 4.63
CA MET A 130 -14.46 -2.23 4.17
C MET A 130 -14.04 -3.12 5.34
N GLU A 131 -13.43 -4.26 5.05
CA GLU A 131 -12.85 -5.08 6.10
C GLU A 131 -11.85 -4.29 6.95
N TRP A 132 -11.84 -4.58 8.25
CA TRP A 132 -10.75 -4.14 9.09
C TRP A 132 -9.59 -5.13 9.01
N VAL A 133 -8.47 -4.66 8.51
CA VAL A 133 -7.24 -5.44 8.45
C VAL A 133 -6.48 -5.26 9.78
N ASP A 134 -6.50 -6.27 10.63
CA ASP A 134 -5.71 -6.26 11.86
C ASP A 134 -4.26 -6.59 11.54
N GLY A 135 -3.39 -5.60 11.71
CA GLY A 135 -1.98 -5.72 11.35
C GLY A 135 -1.27 -4.37 11.27
N TYR A 136 -0.15 -4.36 10.57
CA TYR A 136 0.70 -3.18 10.39
C TYR A 136 0.96 -2.93 8.91
N ASP A 137 0.90 -1.66 8.49
CA ASP A 137 1.37 -1.28 7.16
C ASP A 137 2.91 -1.34 7.07
N LEU A 138 3.44 -1.56 5.86
CA LEU A 138 4.88 -1.67 5.65
C LEU A 138 5.63 -0.39 6.00
N GLN A 139 5.04 0.79 5.80
CA GLN A 139 5.69 2.05 6.14
C GLN A 139 5.98 2.11 7.65
N ARG A 140 5.04 1.63 8.46
CA ARG A 140 5.17 1.56 9.91
C ARG A 140 6.15 0.48 10.35
N LEU A 141 6.10 -0.70 9.70
CA LEU A 141 7.00 -1.82 9.98
C LEU A 141 8.48 -1.49 9.68
N LEU A 142 8.73 -0.66 8.69
CA LEU A 142 10.06 -0.22 8.31
C LEU A 142 10.58 0.98 9.13
N THR A 143 10.06 1.20 10.36
CA THR A 143 10.57 2.25 11.26
C THR A 143 11.56 1.68 12.27
N ARG A 144 12.62 2.45 12.57
CA ARG A 144 13.60 2.09 13.61
C ARG A 144 12.95 1.91 14.98
N GLN A 145 11.95 2.74 15.29
CA GLN A 145 11.21 2.64 16.55
C GLN A 145 10.58 1.25 16.75
N LEU A 146 10.00 0.69 15.69
CA LEU A 146 9.36 -0.62 15.78
C LEU A 146 10.40 -1.74 15.90
N LEU A 147 11.52 -1.63 15.19
CA LEU A 147 12.63 -2.58 15.30
C LEU A 147 13.23 -2.60 16.73
N GLU A 148 13.47 -1.43 17.32
CA GLU A 148 13.97 -1.29 18.69
C GLU A 148 12.97 -1.85 19.72
N ARG A 149 11.67 -1.62 19.50
CA ARG A 149 10.61 -2.20 20.33
C ARG A 149 10.65 -3.73 20.28
N THR A 150 10.77 -4.33 19.10
CA THR A 150 10.95 -5.78 18.95
C THR A 150 12.18 -6.24 19.74
N ARG A 151 13.34 -5.60 19.52
CA ARG A 151 14.59 -5.97 20.19
C ARG A 151 14.47 -5.96 21.71
N SER A 152 13.73 -5.00 22.29
CA SER A 152 13.58 -4.88 23.74
C SER A 152 12.67 -5.96 24.36
N ARG A 153 11.90 -6.69 23.55
CA ARG A 153 10.90 -7.65 24.00
C ARG A 153 11.29 -9.11 23.82
N VAL A 154 12.25 -9.36 22.93
CA VAL A 154 12.66 -10.74 22.59
C VAL A 154 13.97 -11.14 23.25
N SER A 155 14.19 -12.45 23.42
CA SER A 155 15.46 -12.97 23.90
C SER A 155 16.59 -12.74 22.87
N ALA A 156 17.85 -12.73 23.34
CA ALA A 156 19.02 -12.56 22.46
C ALA A 156 19.04 -13.61 21.32
N LYS A 157 18.71 -14.87 21.62
CA LYS A 157 18.65 -15.95 20.62
C LYS A 157 17.54 -15.69 19.57
N ARG A 158 16.36 -15.21 20.01
CA ARG A 158 15.27 -14.89 19.11
C ARG A 158 15.62 -13.66 18.26
N TRP A 159 16.28 -12.66 18.86
CA TRP A 159 16.76 -11.49 18.13
C TRP A 159 17.77 -11.86 17.04
N GLU A 160 18.70 -12.75 17.33
CA GLU A 160 19.66 -13.26 16.33
C GLU A 160 18.95 -13.95 15.16
N TYR A 161 17.93 -14.77 15.48
CA TYR A 161 17.10 -15.42 14.48
C TYR A 161 16.35 -14.40 13.61
N LEU A 162 15.67 -13.42 14.21
CA LEU A 162 14.95 -12.35 13.48
C LEU A 162 15.87 -11.62 12.51
N ASN A 163 17.09 -11.26 12.95
CA ASN A 163 18.07 -10.58 12.12
C ASN A 163 18.58 -11.44 10.95
N ARG A 164 18.57 -12.73 11.10
CA ARG A 164 18.99 -13.65 10.05
C ARG A 164 17.91 -13.93 9.02
N VAL A 165 16.64 -14.01 9.45
CA VAL A 165 15.54 -14.56 8.64
C VAL A 165 14.52 -13.52 8.23
N ILE A 166 14.22 -12.51 9.07
CA ILE A 166 13.05 -11.63 8.87
C ILE A 166 13.47 -10.19 8.59
N VAL A 167 14.08 -9.52 9.57
CA VAL A 167 14.32 -8.07 9.54
C VAL A 167 15.65 -7.74 10.21
N THR A 168 16.39 -6.80 9.67
CA THR A 168 17.67 -6.34 10.21
C THR A 168 17.83 -4.84 10.02
N ASP A 169 18.84 -4.24 10.68
CA ASP A 169 19.17 -2.85 10.46
C ASP A 169 19.58 -2.59 9.01
N GLY A 170 19.15 -1.44 8.51
CA GLY A 170 19.53 -0.90 7.21
C GLY A 170 20.15 0.50 7.35
N PRO A 171 20.60 1.10 6.24
CA PRO A 171 21.29 2.39 6.25
C PRO A 171 20.47 3.54 6.85
N ALA A 172 19.19 3.63 6.50
CA ALA A 172 18.29 4.68 6.96
C ALA A 172 17.13 4.15 7.83
N GLN A 173 16.66 2.96 7.51
CA GLN A 173 15.52 2.30 8.17
C GLN A 173 15.77 0.78 8.19
N PRO A 174 14.98 -0.02 8.95
CA PRO A 174 15.05 -1.48 8.90
C PRO A 174 14.87 -2.00 7.47
N ARG A 175 15.52 -3.11 7.16
CA ARG A 175 15.34 -3.83 5.89
C ARG A 175 14.86 -5.24 6.14
N LEU A 176 14.02 -5.74 5.26
CA LEU A 176 13.54 -7.11 5.30
C LEU A 176 14.55 -8.05 4.60
N LYS A 177 14.60 -9.27 5.08
CA LYS A 177 15.39 -10.30 4.41
C LYS A 177 14.77 -10.70 3.07
N PRO A 178 15.57 -11.09 2.08
CA PRO A 178 15.07 -11.34 0.72
C PRO A 178 13.88 -12.31 0.64
N GLY A 179 13.88 -13.36 1.47
CA GLY A 179 12.77 -14.32 1.51
C GLY A 179 11.43 -13.68 1.94
N ILE A 180 11.46 -12.88 3.00
CA ILE A 180 10.28 -12.15 3.50
C ILE A 180 9.83 -11.10 2.48
N ALA A 181 10.76 -10.30 1.95
CA ALA A 181 10.42 -9.27 0.96
C ALA A 181 9.78 -9.85 -0.30
N ILE A 182 10.26 -11.01 -0.77
CA ILE A 182 9.69 -11.70 -1.93
C ILE A 182 8.35 -12.36 -1.60
N ALA A 183 8.16 -12.94 -0.41
CA ALA A 183 6.87 -13.49 0.00
C ALA A 183 5.79 -12.39 -0.04
N ILE A 184 6.04 -11.24 0.58
CA ILE A 184 5.15 -10.08 0.56
C ILE A 184 4.89 -9.60 -0.89
N THR A 185 5.94 -9.51 -1.71
CA THR A 185 5.82 -9.06 -3.10
C THR A 185 4.96 -10.01 -3.93
N ARG A 186 5.05 -11.32 -3.74
CA ARG A 186 4.24 -12.32 -4.42
C ARG A 186 2.75 -12.19 -4.09
N GLU A 187 2.43 -11.97 -2.82
CA GLU A 187 1.06 -11.74 -2.39
C GLU A 187 0.50 -10.43 -2.98
N CYS A 188 1.32 -9.36 -3.03
CA CYS A 188 0.93 -8.13 -3.71
C CYS A 188 0.74 -8.34 -5.22
N LEU A 189 1.59 -9.13 -5.89
CA LEU A 189 1.42 -9.48 -7.30
C LEU A 189 0.11 -10.25 -7.54
N SER A 190 -0.27 -11.15 -6.63
CA SER A 190 -1.53 -11.87 -6.69
C SER A 190 -2.74 -10.93 -6.60
N ALA A 191 -2.70 -9.95 -5.69
CA ALA A 191 -3.73 -8.91 -5.59
C ALA A 191 -3.81 -8.02 -6.84
N LEU A 192 -2.65 -7.54 -7.34
CA LEU A 192 -2.60 -6.74 -8.56
C LEU A 192 -3.08 -7.52 -9.78
N ALA A 193 -2.73 -8.81 -9.90
CA ALA A 193 -3.21 -9.67 -10.99
C ALA A 193 -4.75 -9.76 -10.99
N ALA A 194 -5.37 -9.87 -9.82
CA ALA A 194 -6.83 -9.90 -9.69
C ALA A 194 -7.49 -8.58 -10.13
N LEU A 195 -6.93 -7.43 -9.73
CA LEU A 195 -7.39 -6.11 -10.20
C LEU A 195 -7.21 -5.93 -11.70
N HIS A 196 -6.04 -6.28 -12.22
CA HIS A 196 -5.70 -6.08 -13.63
C HIS A 196 -6.55 -6.94 -14.58
N ARG A 197 -6.95 -8.14 -14.16
CA ARG A 197 -7.91 -8.99 -14.91
C ARG A 197 -9.26 -8.30 -15.09
N GLU A 198 -9.66 -7.52 -14.10
CA GLU A 198 -10.88 -6.71 -14.15
C GLU A 198 -10.64 -5.34 -14.83
N SER A 199 -9.48 -5.14 -15.49
CA SER A 199 -9.09 -3.87 -16.11
C SER A 199 -9.06 -2.69 -15.13
N ILE A 200 -8.81 -2.97 -13.84
CA ILE A 200 -8.66 -1.98 -12.79
C ILE A 200 -7.16 -1.80 -12.49
N VAL A 201 -6.69 -0.57 -12.48
CA VAL A 201 -5.34 -0.18 -12.05
C VAL A 201 -5.43 0.37 -10.64
N HIS A 202 -4.54 -0.05 -9.74
CA HIS A 202 -4.51 0.43 -8.36
C HIS A 202 -4.07 1.90 -8.28
N GLY A 203 -3.03 2.28 -9.01
CA GLY A 203 -2.58 3.66 -9.22
C GLY A 203 -1.85 4.33 -8.06
N ASP A 204 -1.74 3.67 -6.86
CA ASP A 204 -1.03 4.23 -5.69
C ASP A 204 -0.40 3.12 -4.83
N VAL A 205 0.36 2.22 -5.46
CA VAL A 205 1.09 1.14 -4.76
C VAL A 205 2.26 1.75 -4.00
N LYS A 206 2.23 1.64 -2.67
CA LYS A 206 3.25 2.19 -1.76
C LYS A 206 3.23 1.46 -0.40
N PRO A 207 4.26 1.62 0.46
CA PRO A 207 4.35 0.89 1.74
C PRO A 207 3.15 1.09 2.66
N SER A 208 2.57 2.31 2.73
CA SER A 208 1.38 2.58 3.56
C SER A 208 0.09 1.92 3.06
N ASN A 209 0.08 1.45 1.82
CA ASN A 209 -1.06 0.77 1.20
C ASN A 209 -0.87 -0.77 1.11
N ILE A 210 0.17 -1.29 1.77
CA ILE A 210 0.42 -2.73 1.92
C ILE A 210 0.47 -3.04 3.41
N MET A 211 -0.47 -3.85 3.89
CA MET A 211 -0.54 -4.27 5.28
C MET A 211 -0.12 -5.73 5.42
N LEU A 212 0.62 -6.02 6.49
CA LEU A 212 0.84 -7.38 6.97
C LEU A 212 -0.18 -7.68 8.06
N LYS A 213 -1.05 -8.66 7.79
CA LYS A 213 -2.06 -9.16 8.72
C LYS A 213 -1.38 -9.91 9.86
N ARG A 214 -2.00 -9.96 11.03
CA ARG A 214 -1.51 -10.79 12.15
C ARG A 214 -1.40 -12.29 11.80
N THR A 215 -2.08 -12.73 10.75
CA THR A 215 -1.94 -14.09 10.22
C THR A 215 -0.64 -14.32 9.44
N GLY A 216 0.13 -13.25 9.13
CA GLY A 216 1.39 -13.31 8.39
C GLY A 216 1.27 -12.97 6.89
N ASN A 217 0.05 -12.82 6.37
CA ASN A 217 -0.17 -12.53 4.96
C ASN A 217 -0.17 -11.03 4.67
N ALA A 218 0.29 -10.64 3.48
CA ALA A 218 0.19 -9.28 3.01
C ALA A 218 -1.17 -9.03 2.32
N LYS A 219 -1.64 -7.80 2.43
CA LYS A 219 -2.87 -7.34 1.79
C LYS A 219 -2.68 -5.94 1.22
N ILE A 220 -3.01 -5.74 -0.07
CA ILE A 220 -3.11 -4.41 -0.66
C ILE A 220 -4.40 -3.76 -0.17
N VAL A 221 -4.28 -2.56 0.39
CA VAL A 221 -5.38 -1.75 0.91
C VAL A 221 -5.45 -0.41 0.18
N ASP A 222 -6.54 0.31 0.39
CA ASP A 222 -6.77 1.65 -0.16
C ASP A 222 -6.92 1.73 -1.69
N ILE A 223 -8.11 1.37 -2.16
CA ILE A 223 -8.54 1.51 -3.56
C ILE A 223 -9.02 2.93 -3.94
N GLY A 224 -8.80 3.94 -3.09
CA GLY A 224 -9.28 5.30 -3.33
C GLY A 224 -8.64 6.01 -4.53
N SER A 225 -7.52 5.51 -5.03
CA SER A 225 -6.86 5.97 -6.26
C SER A 225 -7.05 5.00 -7.44
N ALA A 226 -7.70 3.85 -7.22
CA ALA A 226 -7.92 2.86 -8.25
C ALA A 226 -8.93 3.36 -9.31
N PHE A 227 -8.75 2.93 -10.54
CA PHE A 227 -9.59 3.34 -11.67
C PHE A 227 -9.65 2.25 -12.75
N GLU A 228 -10.72 2.30 -13.55
CA GLU A 228 -10.86 1.46 -14.73
C GLU A 228 -10.07 2.03 -15.91
N LEU A 229 -9.42 1.17 -16.70
CA LEU A 229 -8.69 1.59 -17.90
C LEU A 229 -9.57 2.29 -18.95
N THR A 230 -10.88 2.02 -18.92
CA THR A 230 -11.88 2.65 -19.79
C THR A 230 -12.38 4.01 -19.29
N ASN A 231 -12.07 4.38 -18.01
CA ASN A 231 -12.56 5.59 -17.37
C ASN A 231 -11.45 6.28 -16.55
N LEU A 232 -10.47 6.83 -17.26
CA LEU A 232 -9.30 7.46 -16.63
C LEU A 232 -9.68 8.72 -15.85
N PRO A 233 -9.23 8.86 -14.58
CA PRO A 233 -9.49 10.05 -13.78
C PRO A 233 -8.74 11.28 -14.34
N LYS A 234 -9.42 12.44 -14.26
CA LYS A 234 -8.81 13.76 -14.58
C LYS A 234 -9.23 14.74 -13.49
N PRO A 235 -8.31 15.39 -12.75
CA PRO A 235 -6.85 15.19 -12.80
C PRO A 235 -6.45 13.84 -12.18
N ARG A 236 -5.28 13.33 -12.54
CA ARG A 236 -4.70 12.15 -11.93
C ARG A 236 -4.00 12.53 -10.63
N THR A 237 -4.11 11.67 -9.62
CA THR A 237 -3.40 11.81 -8.36
C THR A 237 -2.48 10.61 -8.17
N CYS A 238 -1.26 10.85 -7.76
CA CYS A 238 -0.30 9.80 -7.44
C CYS A 238 0.57 10.23 -6.25
N THR A 239 1.26 9.28 -5.65
CA THR A 239 2.36 9.56 -4.73
C THR A 239 3.66 9.59 -5.56
N PRO A 240 4.26 10.77 -5.84
CA PRO A 240 5.32 10.91 -6.85
C PRO A 240 6.50 9.98 -6.59
N THR A 241 6.84 9.73 -5.33
CA THR A 241 7.93 8.86 -4.91
C THR A 241 7.76 7.42 -5.43
N TYR A 242 6.53 6.90 -5.49
CA TYR A 242 6.24 5.54 -5.96
C TYR A 242 5.62 5.49 -7.36
N ALA A 243 5.27 6.64 -7.94
CA ALA A 243 4.74 6.70 -9.30
C ALA A 243 5.79 6.25 -10.33
N ALA A 244 5.36 5.54 -11.35
CA ALA A 244 6.22 5.12 -12.45
C ALA A 244 6.71 6.33 -13.29
N PRO A 245 7.85 6.23 -14.00
CA PRO A 245 8.38 7.32 -14.81
C PRO A 245 7.36 7.89 -15.79
N GLU A 246 6.66 7.03 -16.52
CA GLU A 246 5.64 7.43 -17.49
C GLU A 246 4.50 8.23 -16.85
N VAL A 247 4.12 7.92 -15.61
CA VAL A 247 3.08 8.65 -14.87
C VAL A 247 3.57 10.05 -14.51
N LEU A 248 4.85 10.20 -14.09
CA LEU A 248 5.46 11.51 -13.83
C LEU A 248 5.62 12.36 -15.08
N GLU A 249 5.73 11.74 -16.25
CA GLU A 249 5.76 12.39 -17.57
C GLU A 249 4.36 12.80 -18.06
N GLY A 250 3.30 12.47 -17.31
CA GLY A 250 1.92 12.78 -17.67
C GLY A 250 1.27 11.75 -18.61
N ASN A 251 1.94 10.64 -18.89
CA ASN A 251 1.40 9.52 -19.68
C ASN A 251 0.41 8.68 -18.87
N ASP A 252 -0.25 7.74 -19.53
CA ASP A 252 -1.25 6.89 -18.89
C ASP A 252 -0.64 5.94 -17.85
N CYS A 253 -1.28 5.90 -16.69
CA CYS A 253 -1.01 4.90 -15.70
C CYS A 253 -1.67 3.58 -16.14
N THR A 254 -0.92 2.49 -16.11
CA THR A 254 -1.31 1.17 -16.62
C THR A 254 -1.02 0.10 -15.58
N PRO A 255 -1.46 -1.16 -15.78
CA PRO A 255 -1.02 -2.29 -14.95
C PRO A 255 0.50 -2.37 -14.76
N ARG A 256 1.28 -2.00 -15.77
CA ARG A 256 2.75 -1.97 -15.67
C ARG A 256 3.28 -0.83 -14.80
N SER A 257 2.49 0.23 -14.61
CA SER A 257 2.84 1.30 -13.67
C SER A 257 2.70 0.84 -12.22
N ASP A 258 1.69 0.01 -11.90
CA ASP A 258 1.56 -0.63 -10.58
C ASP A 258 2.75 -1.56 -10.29
N LEU A 259 3.24 -2.29 -11.31
CA LEU A 259 4.44 -3.14 -11.18
C LEU A 259 5.68 -2.31 -10.82
N ALA A 260 5.86 -1.13 -11.41
CA ALA A 260 6.96 -0.25 -11.07
C ALA A 260 6.84 0.26 -9.63
N GLY A 261 5.63 0.66 -9.20
CA GLY A 261 5.35 1.04 -7.81
C GLY A 261 5.72 -0.08 -6.82
N LEU A 262 5.27 -1.30 -7.09
CA LEU A 262 5.62 -2.48 -6.29
C LEU A 262 7.13 -2.76 -6.31
N GLY A 263 7.78 -2.56 -7.44
CA GLY A 263 9.23 -2.68 -7.57
C GLY A 263 10.00 -1.70 -6.69
N TYR A 264 9.54 -0.45 -6.58
CA TYR A 264 10.13 0.53 -5.66
C TYR A 264 9.92 0.15 -4.20
N VAL A 265 8.75 -0.38 -3.84
CA VAL A 265 8.48 -0.93 -2.50
C VAL A 265 9.43 -2.10 -2.19
N LEU A 266 9.62 -3.03 -3.12
CA LEU A 266 10.55 -4.16 -2.97
C LEU A 266 11.97 -3.67 -2.71
N ILE A 267 12.45 -2.71 -3.51
CA ILE A 267 13.80 -2.15 -3.34
C ILE A 267 13.93 -1.48 -1.98
N GLU A 268 12.94 -0.73 -1.54
CA GLU A 268 12.93 -0.11 -0.20
C GLU A 268 13.00 -1.15 0.91
N MET A 269 12.21 -2.23 0.82
CA MET A 269 12.26 -3.36 1.77
C MET A 269 13.65 -4.01 1.82
N LEU A 270 14.31 -4.18 0.68
CA LEU A 270 15.61 -4.86 0.58
C LEU A 270 16.77 -3.93 0.96
N ALA A 271 16.73 -2.67 0.58
CA ALA A 271 17.80 -1.70 0.78
C ALA A 271 17.87 -1.16 2.23
N GLY A 272 16.70 -1.07 2.92
CA GLY A 272 16.61 -0.37 4.20
C GLY A 272 16.78 1.14 4.06
N LEU A 273 16.38 1.68 2.91
CA LEU A 273 16.29 3.11 2.61
C LEU A 273 15.26 3.32 1.51
N GLN A 274 14.63 4.47 1.51
CA GLN A 274 13.76 4.89 0.43
C GLN A 274 14.62 5.44 -0.72
N PRO A 275 14.57 4.84 -1.94
CA PRO A 275 15.54 5.15 -3.02
C PRO A 275 15.51 6.61 -3.50
N PHE A 276 14.41 7.30 -3.27
CA PHE A 276 14.14 8.66 -3.74
C PHE A 276 14.01 9.68 -2.60
N ALA A 277 14.50 9.36 -1.40
CA ALA A 277 14.44 10.26 -0.25
C ALA A 277 15.19 11.56 -0.52
N GLY A 278 14.60 12.69 -0.13
CA GLY A 278 15.22 14.01 -0.28
C GLY A 278 15.11 14.66 -1.65
N LEU A 279 14.53 13.99 -2.66
CA LEU A 279 14.27 14.57 -3.97
C LEU A 279 12.98 15.39 -3.92
N GLY A 280 13.06 16.67 -4.29
CA GLY A 280 11.96 17.63 -4.13
C GLY A 280 11.19 17.95 -5.42
N THR A 281 11.75 17.64 -6.58
CA THR A 281 11.15 17.99 -7.86
C THR A 281 10.80 16.76 -8.71
N TYR A 282 9.78 16.89 -9.55
CA TYR A 282 9.42 15.83 -10.52
C TYR A 282 10.59 15.46 -11.45
N ARG A 283 11.39 16.44 -11.84
CA ARG A 283 12.54 16.22 -12.71
C ARG A 283 13.60 15.36 -12.03
N GLU A 284 13.96 15.69 -10.79
CA GLU A 284 14.92 14.91 -10.01
C GLU A 284 14.42 13.47 -9.79
N LEU A 285 13.12 13.30 -9.45
CA LEU A 285 12.50 12.00 -9.31
C LEU A 285 12.57 11.19 -10.60
N LEU A 286 12.26 11.81 -11.73
CA LEU A 286 12.26 11.13 -13.03
C LEU A 286 13.67 10.69 -13.43
N GLU A 287 14.67 11.57 -13.29
CA GLU A 287 16.08 11.26 -13.54
C GLU A 287 16.56 10.12 -12.62
N ALA A 288 16.27 10.19 -11.33
CA ALA A 288 16.63 9.15 -10.37
C ALA A 288 15.99 7.79 -10.68
N LYS A 289 14.71 7.78 -11.10
CA LYS A 289 14.01 6.53 -11.49
C LYS A 289 14.59 5.91 -12.75
N ARG A 290 15.00 6.72 -13.71
CA ARG A 290 15.67 6.24 -14.93
C ARG A 290 17.04 5.62 -14.65
N GLU A 291 17.78 6.17 -13.69
CA GLU A 291 19.10 5.67 -13.28
C GLU A 291 19.04 4.52 -12.27
N LEU A 292 17.95 4.34 -11.55
CA LEU A 292 17.83 3.36 -10.47
C LEU A 292 18.23 1.93 -10.89
N PRO A 293 17.83 1.39 -12.07
CA PRO A 293 18.24 0.02 -12.46
C PRO A 293 19.76 -0.19 -12.53
N ARG A 294 20.52 0.85 -12.85
CA ARG A 294 21.99 0.82 -12.89
C ARG A 294 22.58 0.95 -11.49
N ARG A 295 21.92 1.70 -10.61
CA ARG A 295 22.37 1.98 -9.24
C ARG A 295 22.01 0.89 -8.23
N LEU A 296 21.19 -0.11 -8.59
CA LEU A 296 20.82 -1.19 -7.68
C LEU A 296 22.02 -1.85 -6.96
N PRO A 297 23.17 -2.15 -7.64
CA PRO A 297 24.32 -2.74 -6.96
C PRO A 297 24.95 -1.85 -5.88
N GLU A 298 24.72 -0.53 -5.94
CA GLU A 298 25.27 0.44 -4.97
C GLU A 298 24.42 0.53 -3.70
N ILE A 299 23.09 0.34 -3.84
CA ILE A 299 22.13 0.56 -2.75
C ILE A 299 21.65 -0.72 -2.10
N LEU A 300 21.71 -1.85 -2.82
CA LEU A 300 21.26 -3.13 -2.30
C LEU A 300 22.36 -3.86 -1.54
N PRO A 301 22.01 -4.63 -0.50
CA PRO A 301 23.01 -5.39 0.25
C PRO A 301 23.63 -6.50 -0.60
N ARG A 302 24.87 -6.87 -0.27
CA ARG A 302 25.64 -7.87 -1.02
C ARG A 302 24.88 -9.19 -1.22
N GLU A 303 24.12 -9.64 -0.24
CA GLU A 303 23.30 -10.86 -0.33
C GLU A 303 22.26 -10.81 -1.46
N VAL A 304 21.75 -9.61 -1.80
CA VAL A 304 20.83 -9.38 -2.92
C VAL A 304 21.62 -9.23 -4.22
N VAL A 305 22.67 -8.42 -4.23
CA VAL A 305 23.48 -8.14 -5.43
C VAL A 305 24.13 -9.41 -6.00
N CYS A 306 24.57 -10.34 -5.14
CA CYS A 306 25.15 -11.61 -5.56
C CYS A 306 24.11 -12.62 -6.10
N ASN A 307 22.82 -12.33 -5.99
CA ASN A 307 21.75 -13.18 -6.54
C ASN A 307 21.22 -12.59 -7.85
N GLU A 308 21.71 -13.14 -8.96
CA GLU A 308 21.36 -12.66 -10.30
C GLU A 308 19.84 -12.72 -10.58
N LEU A 309 19.18 -13.79 -10.11
CA LEU A 309 17.74 -13.95 -10.31
C LEU A 309 16.94 -12.83 -9.60
N LEU A 310 17.28 -12.52 -8.35
CA LEU A 310 16.64 -11.44 -7.60
C LEU A 310 16.96 -10.06 -8.20
N MET A 311 18.20 -9.86 -8.65
CA MET A 311 18.59 -8.61 -9.33
C MET A 311 17.84 -8.40 -10.64
N ASN A 312 17.69 -9.45 -11.44
CA ASN A 312 16.90 -9.39 -12.69
C ASN A 312 15.42 -9.17 -12.43
N PHE A 313 14.87 -9.80 -11.39
CA PHE A 313 13.50 -9.55 -10.96
C PHE A 313 13.28 -8.08 -10.56
N CYS A 314 14.17 -7.52 -9.73
CA CYS A 314 14.10 -6.09 -9.38
C CYS A 314 14.16 -5.19 -10.62
N ARG A 315 15.11 -5.43 -11.54
CA ARG A 315 15.24 -4.66 -12.78
C ARG A 315 14.02 -4.78 -13.69
N GLY A 316 13.45 -5.99 -13.79
CA GLY A 316 12.26 -6.26 -14.59
C GLY A 316 11.00 -5.54 -14.07
N LEU A 317 10.89 -5.29 -12.77
CA LEU A 317 9.79 -4.51 -12.21
C LEU A 317 9.94 -3.00 -12.49
N ILE A 318 11.17 -2.46 -12.33
CA ILE A 318 11.42 -1.00 -12.33
C ILE A 318 12.00 -0.47 -13.64
N ALA A 319 12.05 -1.26 -14.70
CA ALA A 319 12.56 -0.79 -15.99
C ALA A 319 11.91 0.57 -16.36
N PRO A 320 12.69 1.59 -16.74
CA PRO A 320 12.14 2.90 -17.06
C PRO A 320 11.11 2.86 -18.18
N ASP A 321 11.38 2.08 -19.23
CA ASP A 321 10.42 1.81 -20.29
C ASP A 321 9.42 0.73 -19.83
N PRO A 322 8.10 1.04 -19.78
CA PRO A 322 7.07 0.07 -19.42
C PRO A 322 7.09 -1.19 -20.29
N MET A 323 7.53 -1.09 -21.54
CA MET A 323 7.59 -2.26 -22.45
C MET A 323 8.69 -3.24 -22.08
N CYS A 324 9.70 -2.79 -21.35
CA CYS A 324 10.79 -3.61 -20.82
C CYS A 324 10.48 -4.23 -19.44
N ARG A 325 9.33 -3.90 -18.83
CA ARG A 325 8.84 -4.54 -17.59
C ARG A 325 8.16 -5.85 -17.89
N PHE A 326 7.88 -6.62 -16.84
CA PHE A 326 7.00 -7.79 -16.96
C PHE A 326 5.67 -7.37 -17.62
N PRO A 327 5.10 -8.22 -18.49
CA PRO A 327 3.88 -7.86 -19.23
C PRO A 327 2.65 -7.67 -18.34
N ASN A 328 2.58 -8.39 -17.22
CA ASN A 328 1.53 -8.32 -16.20
C ASN A 328 2.02 -8.88 -14.85
N ALA A 329 1.20 -8.77 -13.81
CA ALA A 329 1.54 -9.22 -12.47
C ALA A 329 1.71 -10.75 -12.36
N GLU A 330 0.93 -11.53 -13.08
CA GLU A 330 1.06 -13.00 -13.14
C GLU A 330 2.40 -13.42 -13.74
N ALA A 331 2.82 -12.76 -14.82
CA ALA A 331 4.12 -13.00 -15.43
C ALA A 331 5.28 -12.61 -14.50
N ALA A 332 5.13 -11.51 -13.74
CA ALA A 332 6.12 -11.10 -12.74
C ALA A 332 6.27 -12.12 -11.61
N ASP A 333 5.21 -12.84 -11.25
CA ASP A 333 5.30 -13.94 -10.29
C ASP A 333 5.85 -15.22 -10.91
N MET A 334 5.29 -15.68 -12.02
CA MET A 334 5.39 -17.07 -12.48
C MET A 334 6.51 -17.34 -13.51
N LEU A 335 6.98 -16.33 -14.25
CA LEU A 335 8.02 -16.53 -15.25
C LEU A 335 9.34 -17.02 -14.64
N LYS A 336 10.24 -17.52 -15.48
CA LYS A 336 11.56 -18.03 -15.06
C LYS A 336 12.37 -17.01 -14.27
N GLU A 337 12.22 -15.73 -14.57
CA GLU A 337 12.87 -14.59 -13.89
C GLU A 337 11.94 -13.95 -12.84
N GLY A 338 10.78 -14.57 -12.57
CA GLY A 338 9.79 -14.06 -11.63
C GLY A 338 10.05 -14.43 -10.17
N ALA A 339 9.23 -13.87 -9.30
CA ALA A 339 9.34 -14.01 -7.85
C ALA A 339 9.26 -15.46 -7.36
N ALA A 340 8.38 -16.30 -7.95
CA ALA A 340 8.25 -17.71 -7.57
C ALA A 340 9.52 -18.53 -7.84
N SER A 341 10.29 -18.17 -8.86
CA SER A 341 11.55 -18.86 -9.17
C SER A 341 12.62 -18.58 -8.13
N PHE A 342 12.71 -17.33 -7.64
CA PHE A 342 13.58 -16.97 -6.55
C PHE A 342 13.17 -17.70 -5.25
N GLN A 343 11.89 -17.73 -4.92
CA GLN A 343 11.41 -18.44 -3.73
C GLN A 343 11.75 -19.94 -3.78
N ARG A 344 11.57 -20.58 -4.93
CA ARG A 344 12.00 -21.99 -5.12
C ARG A 344 13.51 -22.19 -4.92
N GLN A 345 14.33 -21.21 -5.30
CA GLN A 345 15.78 -21.24 -5.05
C GLN A 345 16.09 -21.20 -3.56
N LEU A 346 15.38 -20.38 -2.79
CA LEU A 346 15.54 -20.29 -1.32
C LEU A 346 15.16 -21.59 -0.62
N ILE A 347 14.05 -22.22 -1.01
CA ILE A 347 13.59 -23.50 -0.43
C ILE A 347 14.64 -24.61 -0.65
N LYS A 348 15.27 -24.65 -1.82
CA LYS A 348 16.35 -25.63 -2.11
C LYS A 348 17.61 -25.40 -1.25
N GLY A 349 17.77 -24.20 -0.69
CA GLY A 349 18.88 -23.82 0.16
C GLY A 349 18.64 -23.99 1.67
N ASP A 350 17.63 -24.76 2.08
CA ASP A 350 17.26 -24.99 3.50
C ASP A 350 16.86 -23.72 4.29
N LEU A 351 16.51 -22.64 3.58
CA LEU A 351 15.93 -21.44 4.20
C LEU A 351 14.42 -21.56 4.27
N ALA A 352 13.85 -21.19 5.42
CA ALA A 352 12.47 -21.38 5.84
C ALA A 352 11.41 -21.44 4.72
N ALA A 353 10.63 -22.51 4.69
CA ALA A 353 9.53 -22.71 3.75
C ALA A 353 8.22 -21.98 4.17
N GLU A 354 8.18 -21.43 5.39
CA GLU A 354 6.96 -20.92 6.03
C GLU A 354 7.08 -19.43 6.40
N TYR A 355 7.32 -18.57 5.41
CA TYR A 355 7.46 -17.13 5.66
C TYR A 355 6.23 -16.48 6.30
N GLU A 356 5.02 -16.95 6.01
CA GLU A 356 3.79 -16.48 6.63
C GLU A 356 3.81 -16.70 8.14
N ASN A 357 4.21 -17.89 8.59
CA ASN A 357 4.33 -18.19 10.01
C ASN A 357 5.42 -17.35 10.69
N GLU A 358 6.54 -17.11 10.01
CA GLU A 358 7.60 -16.25 10.53
C GLU A 358 7.16 -14.78 10.66
N ILE A 359 6.42 -14.27 9.69
CA ILE A 359 5.82 -12.93 9.75
C ILE A 359 4.81 -12.87 10.90
N ARG A 360 3.92 -13.86 11.02
CA ARG A 360 2.95 -13.94 12.12
C ARG A 360 3.62 -13.86 13.49
N LEU A 361 4.62 -14.71 13.73
CA LEU A 361 5.37 -14.74 14.99
C LEU A 361 6.08 -13.43 15.28
N TRP A 362 6.64 -12.79 14.24
CA TRP A 362 7.26 -11.48 14.39
C TRP A 362 6.24 -10.39 14.77
N LEU A 363 5.07 -10.39 14.13
CA LEU A 363 4.02 -9.41 14.43
C LEU A 363 3.45 -9.58 15.85
N GLU A 364 3.36 -10.81 16.38
CA GLU A 364 2.98 -11.08 17.76
C GLU A 364 3.97 -10.46 18.76
N GLU A 365 5.24 -10.38 18.41
CA GLU A 365 6.29 -9.78 19.26
C GLU A 365 6.24 -8.23 19.29
N LEU A 366 5.50 -7.60 18.37
CA LEU A 366 5.32 -6.15 18.31
C LEU A 366 4.26 -5.62 19.30
N ASP A 367 3.36 -6.46 19.78
CA ASP A 367 2.29 -6.12 20.73
C ASP A 367 2.78 -6.12 22.16
#